data_7aecd2fc88d8bf9be9253199a2beb7b4
#
_entry.id   7aecd2fc88d8bf9be9253199a2beb7b4
#
_cell.length_a   1.000
_cell.length_b   1.000
_cell.length_c   1.000
_cell.angle_alpha   90.00
_cell.angle_beta   90.00
_cell.angle_gamma   90.00
#
_symmetry.space_group_name_H-M   'P 1'
#
loop_
_entity.id
_entity.type
_entity.pdbx_description
1 polymer ?
#
loop_
_entity_poly.entity_id
_entity_poly.type
_entity_poly.pdbx_seq_one_letter_code
_entity_poly.pdbx_strand_id
1 'polypeptide(L)'
;MSGADVHFLLTIRNQIKLYHWQTAVYARHIATDKALESFDKLIDEYVEIYIGKYGRPKLTAETRVLRLQTLTDAGASKLIQSAIKHMLGPMTKKLNPAVDSDLINLRDEMVGLMNQLLYLFTLK
;
A
#
# COMPACT_ATOMS: atom_id res chain seq x y z
N MET A 1 12.64 2.57 -9.30
CA MET A 1 11.68 1.63 -8.66
C MET A 1 11.83 0.29 -9.31
N SER A 2 11.98 -0.73 -8.51
CA SER A 2 11.99 -2.10 -9.02
C SER A 2 10.56 -2.60 -9.25
N GLY A 3 10.44 -3.65 -10.05
CA GLY A 3 9.15 -4.33 -10.19
C GLY A 3 8.62 -4.86 -8.86
N ALA A 4 9.49 -5.10 -7.90
CA ALA A 4 9.10 -5.54 -6.55
C ALA A 4 8.26 -4.49 -5.82
N ASP A 5 8.54 -3.19 -6.01
CA ASP A 5 7.75 -2.13 -5.36
C ASP A 5 6.36 -2.01 -5.97
N VAL A 6 6.25 -2.13 -7.31
CA VAL A 6 4.95 -2.17 -7.99
C VAL A 6 4.16 -3.39 -7.53
N HIS A 7 4.81 -4.55 -7.48
CA HIS A 7 4.22 -5.79 -6.98
C HIS A 7 3.69 -5.63 -5.55
N PHE A 8 4.50 -5.03 -4.67
CA PHE A 8 4.10 -4.76 -3.30
C PHE A 8 2.85 -3.86 -3.23
N LEU A 9 2.90 -2.72 -3.92
CA LEU A 9 1.79 -1.75 -3.88
C LEU A 9 0.48 -2.35 -4.41
N LEU A 10 0.55 -3.08 -5.54
CA LEU A 10 -0.62 -3.74 -6.10
C LEU A 10 -1.11 -4.88 -5.20
N THR A 11 -0.20 -5.63 -4.58
CA THR A 11 -0.57 -6.71 -3.66
C THR A 11 -1.34 -6.17 -2.46
N ILE A 12 -0.82 -5.12 -1.81
CA ILE A 12 -1.51 -4.51 -0.66
C ILE A 12 -2.85 -3.92 -1.08
N ARG A 13 -2.89 -3.22 -2.19
CA ARG A 13 -4.13 -2.65 -2.74
C ARG A 13 -5.17 -3.73 -2.95
N ASN A 14 -4.82 -4.82 -3.61
CA ASN A 14 -5.75 -5.90 -3.94
C ASN A 14 -6.14 -6.71 -2.71
N GLN A 15 -5.24 -6.91 -1.76
CA GLN A 15 -5.56 -7.56 -0.48
C GLN A 15 -6.58 -6.75 0.33
N ILE A 16 -6.43 -5.43 0.38
CA ILE A 16 -7.41 -4.55 1.05
C ILE A 16 -8.76 -4.63 0.34
N LYS A 17 -8.77 -4.63 -1.00
CA LYS A 17 -10.01 -4.74 -1.76
C LYS A 17 -10.71 -6.07 -1.50
N LEU A 18 -9.97 -7.16 -1.52
CA LEU A 18 -10.52 -8.48 -1.23
C LEU A 18 -11.05 -8.55 0.21
N TYR A 19 -10.29 -8.06 1.18
CA TYR A 19 -10.71 -8.01 2.57
C TYR A 19 -11.97 -7.15 2.78
N HIS A 20 -12.11 -6.06 2.04
CA HIS A 20 -13.32 -5.23 2.02
C HIS A 20 -14.59 -6.06 1.80
N TRP A 21 -14.49 -7.08 0.98
CA TRP A 21 -15.60 -8.02 0.74
C TRP A 21 -15.66 -9.18 1.74
N GLN A 22 -14.55 -9.48 2.41
CA GLN A 22 -14.46 -10.64 3.31
C GLN A 22 -14.87 -10.33 4.74
N THR A 23 -14.70 -9.08 5.20
CA THR A 23 -15.05 -8.72 6.58
C THR A 23 -16.55 -8.74 6.80
N ALA A 24 -16.97 -9.25 7.98
CA ALA A 24 -18.35 -9.17 8.44
C ALA A 24 -18.59 -7.93 9.31
N VAL A 25 -17.55 -7.13 9.57
CA VAL A 25 -17.66 -5.91 10.38
C VAL A 25 -17.96 -4.74 9.46
N TYR A 26 -19.15 -4.17 9.57
CA TYR A 26 -19.61 -3.10 8.67
C TYR A 26 -18.67 -1.89 8.71
N ALA A 27 -18.21 -1.50 9.91
CA ALA A 27 -17.28 -0.39 10.05
C ALA A 27 -15.98 -0.62 9.24
N ARG A 28 -15.49 -1.86 9.19
CA ARG A 28 -14.30 -2.22 8.40
C ARG A 28 -14.59 -2.23 6.90
N HIS A 29 -15.77 -2.64 6.50
CA HIS A 29 -16.20 -2.58 5.10
C HIS A 29 -16.19 -1.12 4.60
N ILE A 30 -16.73 -0.20 5.36
CA ILE A 30 -16.74 1.24 5.00
C ILE A 30 -15.34 1.84 5.06
N ALA A 31 -14.56 1.52 6.09
CA ALA A 31 -13.20 2.05 6.25
C ALA A 31 -12.28 1.65 5.10
N THR A 32 -12.35 0.38 4.67
CA THR A 32 -11.53 -0.12 3.57
C THR A 32 -11.93 0.50 2.22
N ASP A 33 -13.21 0.75 2.01
CA ASP A 33 -13.69 1.41 0.79
C ASP A 33 -13.08 2.81 0.64
N LYS A 34 -13.15 3.60 1.70
CA LYS A 34 -12.58 4.96 1.72
C LYS A 34 -11.06 4.95 1.62
N ALA A 35 -10.41 4.02 2.33
CA ALA A 35 -8.96 3.88 2.28
C ALA A 35 -8.47 3.55 0.87
N LEU A 36 -9.16 2.67 0.15
CA LEU A 36 -8.81 2.30 -1.21
C LEU A 36 -8.89 3.48 -2.18
N GLU A 37 -9.90 4.31 -2.05
CA GLU A 37 -10.03 5.50 -2.89
C GLU A 37 -8.83 6.42 -2.75
N SER A 38 -8.39 6.68 -1.52
CA SER A 38 -7.22 7.51 -1.25
C SER A 38 -5.91 6.80 -1.64
N PHE A 39 -5.82 5.51 -1.37
CA PHE A 39 -4.62 4.73 -1.66
C PHE A 39 -4.36 4.62 -3.16
N ASP A 40 -5.40 4.41 -3.96
CA ASP A 40 -5.28 4.35 -5.41
C ASP A 40 -4.68 5.64 -5.98
N LYS A 41 -5.09 6.80 -5.46
CA LYS A 41 -4.54 8.09 -5.87
C LYS A 41 -3.06 8.22 -5.49
N LEU A 42 -2.71 7.82 -4.28
CA LEU A 42 -1.34 7.91 -3.78
C LEU A 42 -0.40 6.97 -4.55
N ILE A 43 -0.84 5.75 -4.83
CA ILE A 43 -0.09 4.80 -5.65
C ILE A 43 0.18 5.38 -7.04
N ASP A 44 -0.86 5.92 -7.66
CA ASP A 44 -0.79 6.47 -9.00
C ASP A 44 0.24 7.62 -9.05
N GLU A 45 0.15 8.57 -8.15
CA GLU A 45 1.08 9.69 -8.05
C GLU A 45 2.51 9.22 -7.78
N TYR A 46 2.68 8.29 -6.84
CA TYR A 46 4.00 7.77 -6.48
C TYR A 46 4.68 7.11 -7.68
N VAL A 47 3.96 6.23 -8.37
CA VAL A 47 4.51 5.50 -9.51
C VAL A 47 4.82 6.45 -10.67
N GLU A 48 3.93 7.40 -10.97
CA GLU A 48 4.13 8.36 -12.06
C GLU A 48 5.32 9.27 -11.80
N ILE A 49 5.47 9.79 -10.59
CA ILE A 49 6.62 10.63 -10.21
C ILE A 49 7.90 9.80 -10.28
N TYR A 50 7.88 8.58 -9.80
CA TYR A 50 9.05 7.70 -9.90
C TYR A 50 9.47 7.47 -11.36
N ILE A 51 8.52 7.18 -12.23
CA ILE A 51 8.77 6.99 -13.66
C ILE A 51 9.39 8.25 -14.27
N GLY A 52 8.87 9.42 -13.89
CA GLY A 52 9.40 10.69 -14.38
C GLY A 52 10.85 10.94 -13.97
N LYS A 53 11.26 10.46 -12.80
CA LYS A 53 12.63 10.65 -12.27
C LYS A 53 13.58 9.54 -12.71
N TYR A 54 13.14 8.29 -12.72
CA TYR A 54 14.03 7.13 -12.81
C TYR A 54 13.67 6.13 -13.91
N GLY A 55 12.57 6.33 -14.61
CA GLY A 55 12.13 5.45 -15.70
C GLY A 55 11.15 4.37 -15.21
N ARG A 56 10.61 3.64 -16.17
CA ARG A 56 9.56 2.64 -15.93
C ARG A 56 10.11 1.40 -15.25
N PRO A 57 9.42 0.89 -14.22
CA PRO A 57 9.81 -0.37 -13.59
C PRO A 57 9.56 -1.54 -14.54
N LYS A 58 10.41 -2.58 -14.43
CA LYS A 58 10.25 -3.82 -15.19
C LYS A 58 9.82 -4.93 -14.26
N LEU A 59 8.81 -5.69 -14.68
CA LEU A 59 8.37 -6.87 -13.94
C LEU A 59 9.24 -8.06 -14.33
N THR A 60 9.49 -8.92 -13.35
CA THR A 60 10.15 -10.21 -13.54
C THR A 60 9.12 -11.33 -13.52
N ALA A 61 9.55 -12.59 -13.69
CA ALA A 61 8.67 -13.74 -13.57
C ALA A 61 7.98 -13.81 -12.20
N GLU A 62 8.65 -13.34 -11.15
CA GLU A 62 8.11 -13.33 -9.79
C GLU A 62 7.18 -12.14 -9.54
N THR A 63 7.56 -10.95 -10.01
CA THR A 63 6.82 -9.72 -9.70
C THR A 63 5.61 -9.48 -10.60
N ARG A 64 5.44 -10.26 -11.66
CA ARG A 64 4.24 -10.21 -12.52
C ARG A 64 3.05 -11.00 -11.96
N VAL A 65 3.26 -11.78 -10.90
CA VAL A 65 2.23 -12.63 -10.30
C VAL A 65 1.86 -12.08 -8.93
N LEU A 66 0.57 -11.83 -8.72
CA LEU A 66 0.03 -11.46 -7.40
C LEU A 66 -0.57 -12.70 -6.74
N ARG A 67 -0.22 -12.91 -5.46
CA ARG A 67 -0.76 -14.01 -4.65
C ARG A 67 -1.62 -13.42 -3.56
N LEU A 68 -2.92 -13.64 -3.65
CA LEU A 68 -3.88 -13.13 -2.68
C LEU A 68 -4.24 -14.20 -1.67
N GLN A 69 -4.55 -13.78 -0.46
CA GLN A 69 -4.95 -14.66 0.65
C GLN A 69 -6.29 -14.23 1.18
N THR A 70 -7.03 -15.19 1.73
CA THR A 70 -8.18 -14.88 2.56
C THR A 70 -7.68 -14.32 3.90
N LEU A 71 -8.22 -13.19 4.32
CA LEU A 71 -7.81 -12.55 5.57
C LEU A 71 -8.92 -12.59 6.60
N THR A 72 -8.55 -12.94 7.84
CA THR A 72 -9.38 -12.70 9.02
C THR A 72 -9.24 -11.24 9.43
N ASP A 73 -10.09 -10.76 10.35
CA ASP A 73 -9.98 -9.38 10.85
C ASP A 73 -8.64 -9.13 11.54
N ALA A 74 -8.15 -10.11 12.32
CA ALA A 74 -6.81 -10.02 12.92
C ALA A 74 -5.70 -10.06 11.86
N GLY A 75 -5.85 -10.90 10.85
CA GLY A 75 -4.90 -11.01 9.75
C GLY A 75 -4.82 -9.73 8.93
N ALA A 76 -5.95 -9.05 8.73
CA ALA A 76 -5.99 -7.77 8.03
C ALA A 76 -5.20 -6.70 8.77
N SER A 77 -5.36 -6.61 10.10
CA SER A 77 -4.57 -5.66 10.91
C SER A 77 -3.07 -5.95 10.82
N LYS A 78 -2.67 -7.22 10.84
CA LYS A 78 -1.26 -7.61 10.68
C LYS A 78 -0.72 -7.26 9.30
N LEU A 79 -1.52 -7.44 8.26
CA LEU A 79 -1.15 -7.07 6.90
C LEU A 79 -0.85 -5.57 6.80
N ILE A 80 -1.72 -4.73 7.37
CA ILE A 80 -1.54 -3.28 7.35
C ILE A 80 -0.27 -2.87 8.13
N GLN A 81 -0.03 -3.48 9.29
CA GLN A 81 1.21 -3.24 10.06
C GLN A 81 2.46 -3.62 9.27
N SER A 82 2.41 -4.76 8.59
CA SER A 82 3.50 -5.24 7.72
C SER A 82 3.73 -4.29 6.54
N ALA A 83 2.67 -3.78 5.94
CA ALA A 83 2.75 -2.83 4.84
C ALA A 83 3.43 -1.53 5.27
N ILE A 84 3.10 -1.02 6.45
CA ILE A 84 3.75 0.18 7.00
C ILE A 84 5.26 -0.04 7.14
N LYS A 85 5.67 -1.17 7.70
CA LYS A 85 7.10 -1.50 7.85
C LYS A 85 7.81 -1.58 6.51
N HIS A 86 7.17 -2.16 5.51
CA HIS A 86 7.75 -2.28 4.17
C HIS A 86 7.90 -0.91 3.50
N MET A 87 6.90 -0.05 3.62
CA MET A 87 6.96 1.30 3.06
C MET A 87 8.07 2.14 3.69
N LEU A 88 8.25 2.03 5.01
CA LEU A 88 9.28 2.76 5.74
C LEU A 88 10.68 2.16 5.58
N GLY A 89 10.79 0.92 5.18
CA GLY A 89 12.05 0.20 5.01
C GLY A 89 12.36 -0.12 3.55
N PRO A 90 12.14 -1.38 3.10
CA PRO A 90 12.61 -1.83 1.78
C PRO A 90 12.19 -0.96 0.61
N MET A 91 10.95 -0.45 0.61
CA MET A 91 10.42 0.32 -0.53
C MET A 91 11.17 1.64 -0.75
N THR A 92 11.59 2.29 0.31
CA THR A 92 12.09 3.67 0.23
C THR A 92 13.50 3.87 0.76
N LYS A 93 14.20 2.80 1.16
CA LYS A 93 15.54 2.93 1.76
C LYS A 93 16.59 3.50 0.80
N LYS A 94 16.39 3.38 -0.50
CA LYS A 94 17.31 3.91 -1.52
C LYS A 94 17.00 5.35 -1.92
N LEU A 95 15.90 5.91 -1.46
CA LEU A 95 15.53 7.28 -1.75
C LEU A 95 16.44 8.25 -0.98
N ASN A 96 16.80 9.34 -1.64
CA ASN A 96 17.65 10.38 -1.07
C ASN A 96 16.78 11.57 -0.66
N PRO A 97 16.69 11.92 0.63
CA PRO A 97 15.86 13.06 1.08
C PRO A 97 16.18 14.40 0.39
N ALA A 98 17.41 14.56 -0.11
CA ALA A 98 17.80 15.79 -0.79
C ALA A 98 17.14 15.98 -2.16
N VAL A 99 16.79 14.88 -2.85
CA VAL A 99 16.25 14.93 -4.22
C VAL A 99 14.92 14.19 -4.37
N ASP A 100 14.54 13.33 -3.41
CA ASP A 100 13.35 12.48 -3.49
C ASP A 100 12.30 12.86 -2.44
N SER A 101 12.31 14.10 -1.96
CA SER A 101 11.33 14.53 -0.94
C SER A 101 9.88 14.40 -1.42
N ASP A 102 9.63 14.56 -2.71
CA ASP A 102 8.31 14.35 -3.30
C ASP A 102 7.82 12.91 -3.13
N LEU A 103 8.68 11.93 -3.40
CA LEU A 103 8.36 10.50 -3.21
C LEU A 103 8.24 10.14 -1.73
N ILE A 104 9.14 10.67 -0.91
CA ILE A 104 9.12 10.43 0.54
C ILE A 104 7.83 11.01 1.16
N ASN A 105 7.40 12.18 0.72
CA ASN A 105 6.14 12.78 1.18
C ASN A 105 4.93 11.91 0.84
N LEU A 106 4.87 11.37 -0.37
CA LEU A 106 3.80 10.46 -0.77
C LEU A 106 3.85 9.15 0.03
N ARG A 107 5.05 8.59 0.24
CA ARG A 107 5.23 7.45 1.13
C ARG A 107 4.66 7.74 2.52
N ASP A 108 4.96 8.89 3.07
CA ASP A 108 4.49 9.30 4.39
C ASP A 108 2.96 9.44 4.42
N GLU A 109 2.34 9.94 3.36
CA GLU A 109 0.89 9.98 3.24
C GLU A 109 0.28 8.57 3.20
N MET A 110 0.90 7.63 2.47
CA MET A 110 0.46 6.24 2.47
C MET A 110 0.55 5.61 3.86
N VAL A 111 1.65 5.85 4.57
CA VAL A 111 1.83 5.36 5.94
C VAL A 111 0.78 5.95 6.88
N GLY A 112 0.53 7.25 6.77
CA GLY A 112 -0.52 7.92 7.54
C GLY A 112 -1.91 7.33 7.29
N LEU A 113 -2.22 7.06 6.02
CA LEU A 113 -3.47 6.40 5.62
C LEU A 113 -3.60 5.02 6.25
N MET A 114 -2.53 4.23 6.25
CA MET A 114 -2.53 2.89 6.84
C MET A 114 -2.68 2.94 8.36
N ASN A 115 -2.04 3.88 9.03
CA ASN A 115 -2.22 4.09 10.46
C ASN A 115 -3.65 4.52 10.80
N GLN A 116 -4.25 5.39 10.00
CA GLN A 116 -5.65 5.77 10.16
C GLN A 116 -6.57 4.57 9.98
N LEU A 117 -6.29 3.71 9.00
CA LEU A 117 -7.07 2.49 8.77
C LEU A 117 -7.01 1.57 9.99
N LEU A 118 -5.83 1.41 10.61
CA LEU A 118 -5.70 0.63 11.85
C LEU A 118 -6.57 1.20 12.97
N TYR A 119 -6.63 2.53 13.09
CA TYR A 119 -7.53 3.17 14.05
C TYR A 119 -9.00 2.83 13.74
N LEU A 120 -9.40 2.99 12.47
CA LEU A 120 -10.78 2.71 12.06
C LEU A 120 -11.16 1.24 12.26
N PHE A 121 -10.19 0.34 12.20
CA PHE A 121 -10.41 -1.09 12.50
C PHE A 121 -10.76 -1.35 13.96
N THR A 122 -10.53 -0.42 14.87
CA THR A 122 -10.94 -0.54 16.28
C THR A 122 -12.42 -0.20 16.49
N LEU A 123 -13.06 0.43 15.53
CA LEU A 123 -14.47 0.83 15.61
C LEU A 123 -15.38 -0.32 15.21
N LYS A 124 -16.58 -0.30 15.76
CA LYS A 124 -17.57 -1.37 15.52
C LYS A 124 -18.81 -0.84 14.80
#